data_f9bd079e6c34eccd1fde7e7e2617abed
#
_entry.id   f9bd079e6c34eccd1fde7e7e2617abed
#
_cell.length_a   1.000
_cell.length_b   1.000
_cell.length_c   1.000
_cell.angle_alpha   90.00
_cell.angle_beta   90.00
_cell.angle_gamma   90.00
#
_symmetry.space_group_name_H-M   'P 1'
#
loop_
_entity.id
_entity.type
_entity.pdbx_description
1 polymer ?
#
loop_
_entity_poly.entity_id
_entity_poly.type
_entity_poly.pdbx_seq_one_letter_code
_entity_poly.pdbx_strand_id
1 'polypeptide(L)'
;VGDLAQGGMFNPSVLLKLSDLSKMEVYVNVNENDIADISINDTALIQVDAYQNRKFKGLVKEVAFAASTSSGGSSQQVTNFQVKVQMLEVVDGMRPGMSATVDIITEERPGAIAIPIQALTTPRPSKNLEKKSGFSAEVSVNGESQWSNKQQFGSKKSQSTVVFVLKDDNTVEQRVVKAGIVGDRDYEIISGLELDETIVTGSFIAISRELYDGAVVKVKENSRSNRKRG
;
A
#
# COMPACT_ATOMS: atom_id res chain seq x y z
N VAL A 1 -35.18 -7.28 35.37
CA VAL A 1 -36.60 -7.55 35.58
C VAL A 1 -37.23 -6.24 36.03
N GLY A 2 -38.17 -5.71 35.24
CA GLY A 2 -38.93 -4.51 35.64
C GLY A 2 -38.75 -3.27 34.73
N ASP A 3 -38.12 -3.38 33.56
CA ASP A 3 -38.12 -2.28 32.58
C ASP A 3 -39.52 -2.07 32.02
N LEU A 4 -40.02 -0.84 32.10
CA LEU A 4 -41.31 -0.44 31.53
C LEU A 4 -41.13 -0.28 30.00
N ALA A 5 -41.73 -1.18 29.21
CA ALA A 5 -41.86 -1.03 27.80
C ALA A 5 -42.93 0.03 27.51
N GLN A 6 -42.53 1.23 27.17
CA GLN A 6 -43.44 2.28 26.67
C GLN A 6 -43.79 1.98 25.20
N GLY A 7 -44.88 1.22 24.99
CA GLY A 7 -45.47 1.02 23.67
C GLY A 7 -46.51 2.11 23.41
N GLY A 8 -46.20 3.11 22.64
CA GLY A 8 -47.16 4.12 22.15
C GLY A 8 -47.12 4.18 20.63
N MET A 9 -48.23 4.61 20.02
CA MET A 9 -48.37 4.73 18.54
C MET A 9 -47.29 5.65 17.90
N PHE A 10 -46.63 6.50 18.70
CA PHE A 10 -45.64 7.45 18.28
C PHE A 10 -44.19 7.15 18.72
N ASN A 11 -44.00 6.11 19.57
CA ASN A 11 -42.65 5.76 20.08
C ASN A 11 -42.54 4.24 20.28
N PRO A 12 -42.30 3.47 19.20
CA PRO A 12 -42.16 2.02 19.33
C PRO A 12 -40.88 1.65 20.08
N SER A 13 -41.00 0.91 21.17
CA SER A 13 -39.84 0.36 21.85
C SER A 13 -39.52 -1.06 21.36
N VAL A 14 -38.21 -1.33 21.16
CA VAL A 14 -37.75 -2.67 20.77
C VAL A 14 -37.80 -3.58 22.02
N LEU A 15 -38.70 -4.55 22.02
CA LEU A 15 -38.85 -5.48 23.13
C LEU A 15 -37.85 -6.61 23.13
N LEU A 16 -37.43 -7.07 21.97
CA LEU A 16 -36.51 -8.19 21.78
C LEU A 16 -35.74 -8.05 20.48
N LYS A 17 -34.44 -8.34 20.53
CA LYS A 17 -33.57 -8.45 19.35
C LYS A 17 -33.07 -9.89 19.27
N LEU A 18 -33.49 -10.63 18.25
CA LEU A 18 -32.97 -11.97 17.96
C LEU A 18 -31.84 -11.85 16.93
N SER A 19 -30.71 -12.49 17.20
CA SER A 19 -29.57 -12.49 16.29
C SER A 19 -29.07 -13.92 16.07
N ASP A 20 -28.84 -14.29 14.82
CA ASP A 20 -28.18 -15.54 14.48
C ASP A 20 -26.64 -15.31 14.53
N LEU A 21 -25.97 -15.99 15.44
CA LEU A 21 -24.52 -15.89 15.65
C LEU A 21 -23.73 -16.88 14.79
N SER A 22 -24.38 -17.71 14.00
CA SER A 22 -23.71 -18.68 13.13
C SER A 22 -23.04 -18.03 11.94
N LYS A 23 -23.52 -16.84 11.53
CA LYS A 23 -23.00 -16.05 10.42
C LYS A 23 -22.68 -14.65 10.89
N MET A 24 -21.40 -14.30 10.83
CA MET A 24 -20.92 -12.99 11.23
C MET A 24 -20.45 -12.21 10.01
N GLU A 25 -20.77 -10.93 9.99
CA GLU A 25 -20.33 -9.98 8.95
C GLU A 25 -19.57 -8.84 9.62
N VAL A 26 -18.53 -8.38 8.96
CA VAL A 26 -17.75 -7.21 9.36
C VAL A 26 -18.03 -6.07 8.39
N TYR A 27 -18.34 -4.91 8.92
CA TYR A 27 -18.54 -3.69 8.15
C TYR A 27 -17.28 -2.85 8.21
N VAL A 28 -16.67 -2.61 7.07
CA VAL A 28 -15.42 -1.86 6.94
C VAL A 28 -15.67 -0.58 6.15
N ASN A 29 -15.09 0.52 6.60
CA ASN A 29 -15.12 1.78 5.86
C ASN A 29 -13.82 1.90 5.05
N VAL A 30 -13.96 1.90 3.73
CA VAL A 30 -12.86 1.98 2.77
C VAL A 30 -12.86 3.36 2.11
N ASN A 31 -11.68 3.93 1.92
CA ASN A 31 -11.53 5.22 1.26
C ASN A 31 -11.89 5.13 -0.23
N GLU A 32 -12.33 6.26 -0.81
CA GLU A 32 -12.68 6.38 -2.23
C GLU A 32 -11.54 5.97 -3.17
N ASN A 33 -10.29 6.20 -2.78
CA ASN A 33 -9.15 5.84 -3.63
C ASN A 33 -8.92 4.32 -3.73
N ASP A 34 -9.28 3.59 -2.68
CA ASP A 34 -8.98 2.17 -2.55
C ASP A 34 -10.17 1.29 -2.95
N ILE A 35 -11.39 1.88 -2.96
CA ILE A 35 -12.62 1.11 -3.28
C ILE A 35 -12.67 0.62 -4.72
N ALA A 36 -11.97 1.31 -5.63
CA ALA A 36 -11.94 0.97 -7.05
C ALA A 36 -11.29 -0.39 -7.34
N ASP A 37 -10.36 -0.80 -6.48
CA ASP A 37 -9.60 -2.04 -6.62
C ASP A 37 -10.28 -3.22 -5.94
N ILE A 38 -11.36 -2.99 -5.16
CA ILE A 38 -12.05 -4.04 -4.41
C ILE A 38 -13.16 -4.66 -5.25
N SER A 39 -13.15 -5.99 -5.33
CA SER A 39 -14.15 -6.77 -6.04
C SER A 39 -14.95 -7.70 -5.10
N ILE A 40 -16.14 -8.07 -5.53
CA ILE A 40 -16.97 -9.06 -4.82
C ILE A 40 -16.26 -10.41 -4.90
N ASN A 41 -16.22 -11.15 -3.78
CA ASN A 41 -15.51 -12.40 -3.53
C ASN A 41 -13.98 -12.25 -3.33
N ASP A 42 -13.44 -11.06 -3.20
CA ASP A 42 -12.06 -10.91 -2.76
C ASP A 42 -11.86 -11.53 -1.38
N THR A 43 -10.70 -12.16 -1.20
CA THR A 43 -10.35 -12.75 0.08
C THR A 43 -9.94 -11.67 1.07
N ALA A 44 -10.48 -11.76 2.27
CA ALA A 44 -10.14 -10.84 3.35
C ALA A 44 -9.57 -11.57 4.56
N LEU A 45 -8.57 -10.97 5.21
CA LEU A 45 -8.03 -11.41 6.48
C LEU A 45 -8.56 -10.49 7.58
N ILE A 46 -9.34 -11.06 8.49
CA ILE A 46 -10.02 -10.33 9.56
C ILE A 46 -9.27 -10.57 10.86
N GLN A 47 -8.85 -9.49 11.50
CA GLN A 47 -8.27 -9.53 12.84
C GLN A 47 -9.22 -8.84 13.81
N VAL A 48 -9.82 -9.60 14.71
CA VAL A 48 -10.72 -9.09 15.75
C VAL A 48 -9.87 -8.67 16.95
N ASP A 49 -10.10 -7.48 17.50
CA ASP A 49 -9.30 -6.92 18.60
C ASP A 49 -9.31 -7.78 19.86
N ALA A 50 -10.43 -8.48 20.10
CA ALA A 50 -10.54 -9.42 21.20
C ALA A 50 -9.71 -10.71 21.02
N TYR A 51 -9.25 -11.00 19.79
CA TYR A 51 -8.51 -12.21 19.42
C TYR A 51 -7.23 -11.87 18.67
N GLN A 52 -6.33 -11.10 19.28
CA GLN A 52 -5.15 -10.49 18.66
C GLN A 52 -4.18 -11.47 17.97
N ASN A 53 -4.15 -12.74 18.40
CA ASN A 53 -3.23 -13.75 17.86
C ASN A 53 -3.86 -14.63 16.77
N ARG A 54 -5.06 -14.31 16.30
CA ARG A 54 -5.77 -15.10 15.29
C ARG A 54 -6.25 -14.19 14.16
N LYS A 55 -5.96 -14.62 12.94
CA LYS A 55 -6.53 -14.04 11.72
C LYS A 55 -7.62 -14.98 11.20
N PHE A 56 -8.77 -14.44 10.89
CA PHE A 56 -9.90 -15.18 10.35
C PHE A 56 -10.02 -14.87 8.86
N LYS A 57 -10.38 -15.86 8.08
CA LYS A 57 -10.64 -15.67 6.66
C LYS A 57 -12.06 -15.18 6.45
N GLY A 58 -12.24 -14.27 5.51
CA GLY A 58 -13.52 -13.76 5.06
C GLY A 58 -13.55 -13.56 3.55
N LEU A 59 -14.72 -13.27 3.03
CA LEU A 59 -14.93 -12.91 1.63
C LEU A 59 -15.73 -11.62 1.56
N VAL A 60 -15.36 -10.75 0.63
CA VAL A 60 -16.12 -9.54 0.31
C VAL A 60 -17.46 -9.94 -0.30
N LYS A 61 -18.55 -9.60 0.36
CA LYS A 61 -19.90 -9.95 -0.07
C LYS A 61 -20.61 -8.83 -0.80
N GLU A 62 -20.39 -7.62 -0.32
CA GLU A 62 -21.08 -6.43 -0.84
C GLU A 62 -20.19 -5.20 -0.69
N VAL A 63 -20.20 -4.36 -1.73
CA VAL A 63 -19.58 -3.04 -1.74
C VAL A 63 -20.70 -2.02 -1.88
N ALA A 64 -20.79 -1.08 -0.95
CA ALA A 64 -21.86 -0.07 -0.99
C ALA A 64 -21.66 0.89 -2.18
N PHE A 65 -22.74 1.17 -2.90
CA PHE A 65 -22.74 2.13 -4.01
C PHE A 65 -22.76 3.59 -3.55
N ALA A 66 -23.22 3.85 -2.34
CA ALA A 66 -23.31 5.19 -1.79
C ALA A 66 -22.22 5.43 -0.75
N ALA A 67 -21.54 6.54 -0.89
CA ALA A 67 -20.57 6.98 0.11
C ALA A 67 -21.25 7.44 1.39
N SER A 68 -20.68 7.11 2.53
CA SER A 68 -21.03 7.71 3.81
C SER A 68 -20.07 8.88 4.07
N THR A 69 -20.61 10.09 4.09
CA THR A 69 -19.85 11.28 4.45
C THR A 69 -20.00 11.52 5.95
N SER A 70 -18.95 11.38 6.72
CA SER A 70 -18.97 11.78 8.11
C SER A 70 -18.71 13.30 8.19
N SER A 71 -19.76 14.05 8.47
CA SER A 71 -19.68 15.50 8.77
C SER A 71 -19.11 15.69 10.19
N GLY A 72 -17.82 15.48 10.36
CA GLY A 72 -17.10 16.01 11.52
C GLY A 72 -16.67 17.44 11.19
N GLY A 73 -17.08 18.43 11.97
CA GLY A 73 -16.94 19.87 11.78
C GLY A 73 -15.53 20.45 11.52
N SER A 74 -14.70 19.80 10.78
CA SER A 74 -13.42 20.29 10.27
C SER A 74 -13.38 20.11 8.75
N SER A 75 -12.75 21.02 8.05
CA SER A 75 -12.74 21.26 6.61
C SER A 75 -12.17 20.14 5.72
N GLN A 76 -12.04 18.91 6.21
CA GLN A 76 -11.67 17.73 5.43
C GLN A 76 -12.81 16.73 5.45
N GLN A 77 -13.58 16.74 4.39
CA GLN A 77 -14.63 15.76 4.12
C GLN A 77 -13.95 14.49 3.59
N VAL A 78 -13.94 13.43 4.40
CA VAL A 78 -13.44 12.12 3.97
C VAL A 78 -14.61 11.32 3.44
N THR A 79 -14.50 10.91 2.18
CA THR A 79 -15.48 10.06 1.51
C THR A 79 -15.11 8.60 1.73
N ASN A 80 -15.96 7.87 2.45
CA ASN A 80 -15.75 6.44 2.70
C ASN A 80 -16.93 5.63 2.14
N PHE A 81 -16.61 4.44 1.65
CA PHE A 81 -17.59 3.45 1.20
C PHE A 81 -17.63 2.28 2.18
N GLN A 82 -18.81 1.80 2.49
CA GLN A 82 -18.96 0.68 3.38
C GLN A 82 -18.85 -0.63 2.60
N VAL A 83 -17.95 -1.52 3.03
CA VAL A 83 -17.76 -2.85 2.49
C VAL A 83 -18.21 -3.87 3.53
N LYS A 84 -19.01 -4.87 3.12
CA LYS A 84 -19.41 -6.00 3.95
C LYS A 84 -18.53 -7.19 3.65
N VAL A 85 -17.88 -7.69 4.66
CA VAL A 85 -17.04 -8.89 4.61
C VAL A 85 -17.69 -9.98 5.45
N GLN A 86 -18.01 -11.10 4.82
CA GLN A 86 -18.56 -12.25 5.51
C GLN A 86 -17.42 -13.09 6.07
N MET A 87 -17.46 -13.42 7.35
CA MET A 87 -16.53 -14.36 7.98
C MET A 87 -16.83 -15.79 7.56
N LEU A 88 -15.80 -16.54 7.18
CA LEU A 88 -15.91 -17.97 6.85
C LEU A 88 -15.85 -18.84 8.10
N GLU A 89 -15.15 -18.38 9.13
CA GLU A 89 -14.98 -19.07 10.40
C GLU A 89 -15.44 -18.17 11.55
N VAL A 90 -16.35 -18.68 12.35
CA VAL A 90 -16.82 -18.00 13.56
C VAL A 90 -16.41 -18.83 14.77
N VAL A 91 -15.83 -18.18 15.78
CA VAL A 91 -15.40 -18.84 17.02
C VAL A 91 -16.41 -18.55 18.12
N ASP A 92 -16.65 -19.54 18.97
CA ASP A 92 -17.51 -19.38 20.14
C ASP A 92 -17.01 -18.24 21.03
N GLY A 93 -17.94 -17.39 21.43
CA GLY A 93 -17.62 -16.20 22.23
C GLY A 93 -17.48 -14.89 21.42
N MET A 94 -17.46 -14.93 20.09
CA MET A 94 -17.59 -13.72 19.28
C MET A 94 -18.98 -13.10 19.48
N ARG A 95 -19.00 -11.78 19.59
CA ARG A 95 -20.25 -11.04 19.80
C ARG A 95 -20.37 -9.89 18.80
N PRO A 96 -21.59 -9.60 18.34
CA PRO A 96 -21.84 -8.40 17.55
C PRO A 96 -21.39 -7.14 18.31
N GLY A 97 -20.78 -6.20 17.57
CA GLY A 97 -20.25 -4.96 18.15
C GLY A 97 -18.80 -5.00 18.57
N MET A 98 -18.08 -6.11 18.35
CA MET A 98 -16.63 -6.16 18.50
C MET A 98 -15.96 -5.39 17.37
N SER A 99 -14.84 -4.71 17.68
CA SER A 99 -14.00 -4.05 16.67
C SER A 99 -13.10 -5.05 15.96
N ALA A 100 -12.87 -4.82 14.68
CA ALA A 100 -12.01 -5.65 13.86
C ALA A 100 -11.28 -4.80 12.81
N THR A 101 -10.07 -5.23 12.47
CA THR A 101 -9.29 -4.73 11.33
C THR A 101 -9.36 -5.76 10.21
N VAL A 102 -9.50 -5.30 8.98
CA VAL A 102 -9.64 -6.18 7.82
C VAL A 102 -8.63 -5.79 6.75
N ASP A 103 -7.83 -6.75 6.32
CA ASP A 103 -6.91 -6.64 5.19
C ASP A 103 -7.57 -7.33 3.99
N ILE A 104 -7.98 -6.60 2.97
CA ILE A 104 -8.60 -7.13 1.75
C ILE A 104 -7.52 -7.35 0.70
N ILE A 105 -7.42 -8.57 0.18
CA ILE A 105 -6.48 -8.96 -0.85
C ILE A 105 -7.17 -8.73 -2.20
N THR A 106 -6.79 -7.66 -2.88
CA THR A 106 -7.40 -7.24 -4.15
C THR A 106 -6.75 -7.91 -5.36
N GLU A 107 -5.47 -8.23 -5.27
CA GLU A 107 -4.74 -8.88 -6.37
C GLU A 107 -3.67 -9.83 -5.82
N GLU A 108 -3.52 -10.98 -6.48
CA GLU A 108 -2.50 -11.98 -6.13
C GLU A 108 -1.82 -12.49 -7.41
N ARG A 109 -0.50 -12.49 -7.43
CA ARG A 109 0.30 -13.01 -8.56
C ARG A 109 1.30 -14.05 -8.08
N PRO A 110 0.92 -15.33 -8.12
CA PRO A 110 1.84 -16.39 -7.74
C PRO A 110 3.01 -16.48 -8.73
N GLY A 111 4.23 -16.68 -8.20
CA GLY A 111 5.44 -16.81 -9.01
C GLY A 111 6.08 -15.50 -9.49
N ALA A 112 5.60 -14.34 -9.04
CA ALA A 112 6.23 -13.06 -9.32
C ALA A 112 7.55 -12.90 -8.54
N ILE A 113 8.51 -12.18 -9.13
CA ILE A 113 9.73 -11.78 -8.42
C ILE A 113 9.36 -10.67 -7.44
N ALA A 114 9.50 -10.94 -6.16
CA ALA A 114 9.21 -9.97 -5.10
C ALA A 114 10.51 -9.49 -4.45
N ILE A 115 10.63 -8.18 -4.27
CA ILE A 115 11.78 -7.57 -3.59
C ILE A 115 11.33 -6.66 -2.45
N PRO A 116 12.08 -6.57 -1.35
CA PRO A 116 11.74 -5.70 -0.25
C PRO A 116 11.62 -4.23 -0.69
N ILE A 117 10.63 -3.52 -0.16
CA ILE A 117 10.38 -2.09 -0.43
C ILE A 117 11.66 -1.26 -0.24
N GLN A 118 12.51 -1.65 0.71
CA GLN A 118 13.76 -0.95 1.03
C GLN A 118 14.81 -1.03 -0.09
N ALA A 119 14.69 -1.96 -1.04
CA ALA A 119 15.63 -2.10 -2.15
C ALA A 119 15.35 -1.11 -3.29
N LEU A 120 14.17 -0.52 -3.33
CA LEU A 120 13.74 0.38 -4.40
C LEU A 120 14.17 1.82 -4.13
N THR A 121 14.70 2.47 -5.17
CA THR A 121 15.05 3.89 -5.10
C THR A 121 14.75 4.60 -6.42
N THR A 122 14.82 5.92 -6.41
CA THR A 122 14.69 6.74 -7.64
C THR A 122 16.05 6.97 -8.27
N PRO A 123 16.16 6.90 -9.60
CA PRO A 123 17.43 7.12 -10.29
C PRO A 123 17.96 8.53 -10.02
N ARG A 124 19.24 8.60 -9.66
CA ARG A 124 19.96 9.88 -9.67
C ARG A 124 20.57 10.11 -11.02
N PRO A 125 20.52 11.34 -11.53
CA PRO A 125 21.36 11.70 -12.65
C PRO A 125 22.83 11.50 -12.24
N SER A 126 23.53 10.64 -12.97
CA SER A 126 24.98 10.45 -12.76
C SER A 126 25.68 11.80 -12.88
N LYS A 127 26.57 12.12 -11.94
CA LYS A 127 27.35 13.36 -11.89
C LYS A 127 28.26 13.61 -13.12
N ASN A 128 28.24 12.70 -14.10
CA ASN A 128 29.11 12.76 -15.27
C ASN A 128 28.56 13.56 -16.47
N LEU A 129 27.47 14.32 -16.30
CA LEU A 129 26.94 15.19 -17.38
C LEU A 129 27.22 16.69 -17.17
N GLU A 130 28.12 17.05 -16.27
CA GLU A 130 28.57 18.43 -16.16
C GLU A 130 29.93 18.65 -16.82
N LYS A 131 30.02 18.56 -18.15
CA LYS A 131 31.04 19.25 -18.94
C LYS A 131 30.67 19.28 -20.43
N LYS A 132 29.49 19.75 -20.79
CA LYS A 132 29.24 20.30 -22.13
C LYS A 132 27.88 20.99 -22.18
N SER A 133 27.75 22.17 -21.64
CA SER A 133 26.97 23.23 -22.27
C SER A 133 27.49 24.56 -21.71
N GLY A 134 28.40 25.15 -22.46
CA GLY A 134 28.65 26.55 -22.34
C GLY A 134 27.35 27.27 -22.68
N PHE A 135 26.65 27.71 -21.65
CA PHE A 135 25.54 28.63 -21.81
C PHE A 135 26.15 30.02 -22.02
N SER A 136 26.35 30.38 -23.27
CA SER A 136 26.58 31.78 -23.67
C SER A 136 25.22 32.47 -23.58
N ALA A 137 25.03 33.24 -22.54
CA ALA A 137 23.89 34.15 -22.43
C ALA A 137 24.17 35.35 -23.36
N GLU A 138 23.69 35.32 -24.59
CA GLU A 138 23.49 36.53 -25.38
C GLU A 138 22.25 37.25 -24.86
N VAL A 139 22.51 38.35 -24.16
CA VAL A 139 21.46 39.31 -23.77
C VAL A 139 21.10 40.11 -25.03
N SER A 140 20.06 39.74 -25.74
CA SER A 140 19.39 40.59 -26.71
C SER A 140 18.39 41.49 -25.98
N VAL A 141 18.76 42.73 -25.88
CA VAL A 141 17.86 43.81 -25.46
C VAL A 141 17.04 44.25 -26.66
N ASN A 142 15.84 43.74 -26.84
CA ASN A 142 14.76 44.46 -27.53
C ASN A 142 13.42 43.90 -27.07
N GLY A 143 12.62 44.80 -26.55
CA GLY A 143 11.35 44.53 -25.93
C GLY A 143 10.30 43.99 -26.89
N GLU A 144 9.57 43.03 -26.37
CA GLU A 144 8.12 42.88 -26.54
C GLU A 144 7.70 41.68 -25.70
N SER A 145 6.93 41.97 -24.69
CA SER A 145 6.37 40.98 -23.76
C SER A 145 5.26 40.20 -24.44
N GLN A 146 5.57 39.03 -24.96
CA GLN A 146 4.56 37.99 -25.24
C GLN A 146 4.67 36.87 -24.20
N TRP A 147 3.84 36.95 -23.18
CA TRP A 147 3.63 35.89 -22.24
C TRP A 147 2.84 34.76 -22.94
N SER A 148 3.50 33.94 -23.72
CA SER A 148 2.97 32.66 -24.17
C SER A 148 3.05 31.70 -22.99
N ASN A 149 2.01 31.66 -22.21
CA ASN A 149 1.81 30.65 -21.16
C ASN A 149 1.55 29.28 -21.83
N LYS A 150 2.59 28.65 -22.36
CA LYS A 150 2.57 27.25 -22.74
C LYS A 150 2.66 26.45 -21.44
N GLN A 151 1.53 26.27 -20.78
CA GLN A 151 1.37 25.22 -19.81
C GLN A 151 1.57 23.90 -20.57
N GLN A 152 2.81 23.45 -20.63
CA GLN A 152 3.10 22.05 -20.87
C GLN A 152 2.51 21.29 -19.68
N PHE A 153 1.29 20.79 -19.86
CA PHE A 153 0.77 19.70 -19.04
C PHE A 153 1.83 18.60 -19.10
N GLY A 154 2.63 18.52 -18.05
CA GLY A 154 3.64 17.51 -17.90
C GLY A 154 2.96 16.15 -18.00
N SER A 155 3.23 15.42 -19.08
CA SER A 155 3.05 13.98 -19.10
C SER A 155 3.62 13.45 -17.80
N LYS A 156 2.83 12.70 -17.03
CA LYS A 156 3.26 11.92 -15.87
C LYS A 156 4.54 11.21 -16.26
N LYS A 157 5.69 11.78 -15.90
CA LYS A 157 6.98 11.13 -16.00
C LYS A 157 6.81 9.89 -15.14
N SER A 158 6.67 8.73 -15.75
CA SER A 158 6.72 7.45 -15.03
C SER A 158 8.01 7.50 -14.23
N GLN A 159 7.88 7.56 -12.92
CA GLN A 159 9.05 7.59 -12.04
C GLN A 159 9.74 6.25 -12.27
N SER A 160 10.81 6.27 -13.04
CA SER A 160 11.64 5.10 -13.24
C SER A 160 12.19 4.71 -11.87
N THR A 161 11.88 3.51 -11.45
CA THR A 161 12.37 2.94 -10.19
C THR A 161 13.61 2.13 -10.50
N VAL A 162 14.62 2.20 -9.63
CA VAL A 162 15.88 1.50 -9.80
C VAL A 162 16.20 0.64 -8.59
N VAL A 163 16.92 -0.43 -8.86
CA VAL A 163 17.46 -1.37 -7.85
C VAL A 163 18.97 -1.47 -8.06
N PHE A 164 19.70 -1.67 -6.99
CA PHE A 164 21.13 -1.96 -7.04
C PHE A 164 21.34 -3.47 -6.95
N VAL A 165 21.90 -4.04 -8.00
CA VAL A 165 22.26 -5.45 -8.10
C VAL A 165 23.75 -5.60 -7.77
N LEU A 166 24.08 -6.53 -6.90
CA LEU A 166 25.47 -6.86 -6.55
C LEU A 166 26.07 -7.76 -7.62
N LYS A 167 27.25 -7.38 -8.14
CA LYS A 167 28.07 -8.20 -9.02
C LYS A 167 29.10 -9.01 -8.23
N ASP A 168 29.65 -10.03 -8.87
CA ASP A 168 30.68 -10.91 -8.28
C ASP A 168 31.95 -10.16 -7.82
N ASP A 169 32.20 -9.00 -8.42
CA ASP A 169 33.33 -8.11 -8.09
C ASP A 169 33.08 -7.23 -6.84
N ASN A 170 32.01 -7.48 -6.07
CA ASN A 170 31.56 -6.60 -4.98
C ASN A 170 31.23 -5.16 -5.42
N THR A 171 31.01 -4.94 -6.69
CA THR A 171 30.46 -3.69 -7.21
C THR A 171 28.96 -3.76 -7.40
N VAL A 172 28.28 -2.63 -7.29
CA VAL A 172 26.85 -2.56 -7.52
C VAL A 172 26.54 -1.93 -8.87
N GLU A 173 25.58 -2.51 -9.57
CA GLU A 173 25.03 -1.99 -10.82
C GLU A 173 23.65 -1.39 -10.57
N GLN A 174 23.44 -0.18 -11.03
CA GLN A 174 22.14 0.47 -11.00
C GLN A 174 21.31 -0.02 -12.18
N ARG A 175 20.22 -0.74 -11.92
CA ARG A 175 19.33 -1.26 -12.96
C ARG A 175 17.93 -0.69 -12.83
N VAL A 176 17.39 -0.21 -13.94
CA VAL A 176 16.01 0.28 -14.01
C VAL A 176 15.07 -0.91 -14.02
N VAL A 177 14.09 -0.88 -13.12
CA VAL A 177 13.10 -1.94 -12.99
C VAL A 177 11.70 -1.37 -13.16
N LYS A 178 10.80 -2.22 -13.65
CA LYS A 178 9.38 -1.93 -13.69
C LYS A 178 8.70 -2.65 -12.53
N ALA A 179 8.25 -1.87 -11.54
CA ALA A 179 7.49 -2.38 -10.42
C ALA A 179 6.03 -2.63 -10.84
N GLY A 180 5.44 -3.66 -10.28
CA GLY A 180 4.03 -4.03 -10.43
C GLY A 180 3.25 -3.79 -9.15
N ILE A 181 2.63 -4.84 -8.61
CA ILE A 181 1.81 -4.80 -7.40
C ILE A 181 2.67 -4.47 -6.18
N VAL A 182 2.08 -3.71 -5.27
CA VAL A 182 2.67 -3.36 -3.98
C VAL A 182 2.06 -4.24 -2.90
N GLY A 183 2.87 -5.08 -2.30
CA GLY A 183 2.48 -5.86 -1.12
C GLY A 183 2.77 -5.11 0.18
N ASP A 184 2.53 -5.76 1.30
CA ASP A 184 2.74 -5.20 2.65
C ASP A 184 4.22 -4.85 2.91
N ARG A 185 5.16 -5.66 2.43
CA ARG A 185 6.61 -5.49 2.64
C ARG A 185 7.44 -5.55 1.38
N ASP A 186 6.87 -6.02 0.30
CA ASP A 186 7.55 -6.34 -0.93
C ASP A 186 6.86 -5.69 -2.12
N TYR A 187 7.65 -5.39 -3.15
CA TYR A 187 7.18 -4.98 -4.46
C TYR A 187 7.36 -6.10 -5.47
N GLU A 188 6.36 -6.33 -6.29
CA GLU A 188 6.50 -7.15 -7.49
C GLU A 188 7.40 -6.45 -8.49
N ILE A 189 8.30 -7.20 -9.13
CA ILE A 189 9.09 -6.73 -10.28
C ILE A 189 8.63 -7.47 -11.53
N ILE A 190 8.07 -6.70 -12.46
CA ILE A 190 7.58 -7.22 -13.75
C ILE A 190 8.74 -7.45 -14.71
N SER A 191 9.75 -6.57 -14.70
CA SER A 191 10.91 -6.65 -15.58
C SER A 191 12.10 -5.88 -15.03
N GLY A 192 13.31 -6.31 -15.44
CA GLY A 192 14.57 -5.67 -15.07
C GLY A 192 15.40 -6.41 -14.03
N LEU A 193 14.90 -7.54 -13.48
CA LEU A 193 15.64 -8.44 -12.60
C LEU A 193 15.50 -9.89 -13.09
N GLU A 194 16.51 -10.69 -12.83
CA GLU A 194 16.52 -12.12 -13.05
C GLU A 194 16.43 -12.88 -11.72
N LEU A 195 16.05 -14.15 -11.79
CA LEU A 195 16.04 -15.02 -10.61
C LEU A 195 17.48 -15.23 -10.11
N ASP A 196 17.63 -15.36 -8.80
CA ASP A 196 18.91 -15.58 -8.10
C ASP A 196 19.90 -14.40 -8.11
N GLU A 197 19.52 -13.23 -8.62
CA GLU A 197 20.34 -12.03 -8.49
C GLU A 197 20.35 -11.52 -7.05
N THR A 198 21.52 -11.14 -6.56
CA THR A 198 21.68 -10.56 -5.23
C THR A 198 21.41 -9.06 -5.28
N ILE A 199 20.41 -8.59 -4.57
CA ILE A 199 20.04 -7.18 -4.50
C ILE A 199 20.54 -6.54 -3.21
N VAL A 200 20.90 -5.24 -3.29
CA VAL A 200 21.30 -4.48 -2.11
C VAL A 200 20.06 -4.00 -1.38
N THR A 201 19.95 -4.40 -0.11
CA THR A 201 18.90 -3.91 0.80
C THR A 201 19.57 -3.16 1.95
N GLY A 202 18.95 -2.06 2.40
CA GLY A 202 19.54 -1.29 3.51
C GLY A 202 18.67 -0.10 3.92
N SER A 203 19.27 0.83 4.68
CA SER A 203 18.57 2.05 5.00
C SER A 203 18.37 2.90 3.73
N PHE A 204 17.20 3.53 3.62
CA PHE A 204 16.88 4.42 2.50
C PHE A 204 17.95 5.47 2.25
N ILE A 205 18.59 5.98 3.31
CA ILE A 205 19.67 6.97 3.22
C ILE A 205 20.90 6.37 2.54
N ALA A 206 21.31 5.16 2.89
CA ALA A 206 22.47 4.50 2.29
C ALA A 206 22.21 4.24 0.79
N ILE A 207 21.06 3.65 0.45
CA ILE A 207 20.74 3.30 -0.93
C ILE A 207 20.51 4.55 -1.78
N SER A 208 19.82 5.57 -1.25
CA SER A 208 19.49 6.77 -2.03
C SER A 208 20.57 7.83 -2.05
N ARG A 209 21.49 7.87 -1.09
CA ARG A 209 22.49 8.94 -0.96
C ARG A 209 23.94 8.50 -1.16
N GLU A 210 24.29 7.30 -0.78
CA GLU A 210 25.67 6.82 -0.75
C GLU A 210 25.99 5.90 -1.94
N LEU A 211 24.99 5.11 -2.41
CA LEU A 211 25.19 4.23 -3.55
C LEU A 211 25.07 4.97 -4.89
N TYR A 212 25.96 4.63 -5.82
CA TYR A 212 25.97 5.05 -7.22
C TYR A 212 26.40 3.85 -8.08
N ASP A 213 26.18 3.94 -9.36
CA ASP A 213 26.56 2.90 -10.30
C ASP A 213 28.08 2.65 -10.27
N GLY A 214 28.49 1.38 -10.07
CA GLY A 214 29.89 0.99 -9.91
C GLY A 214 30.48 1.20 -8.51
N ALA A 215 29.67 1.54 -7.49
CA ALA A 215 30.17 1.65 -6.12
C ALA A 215 30.59 0.28 -5.58
N VAL A 216 31.73 0.25 -4.84
CA VAL A 216 32.18 -0.98 -4.15
C VAL A 216 31.53 -1.09 -2.81
N VAL A 217 30.86 -2.22 -2.54
CA VAL A 217 30.18 -2.48 -1.27
C VAL A 217 30.80 -3.64 -0.52
N LYS A 218 30.71 -3.60 0.80
CA LYS A 218 31.06 -4.73 1.66
C LYS A 218 29.78 -5.45 2.05
N VAL A 219 29.66 -6.71 1.69
CA VAL A 219 28.55 -7.56 2.10
C VAL A 219 28.68 -7.82 3.60
N LYS A 220 27.71 -7.35 4.38
CA LYS A 220 27.61 -7.70 5.79
C LYS A 220 26.72 -8.94 5.90
N GLU A 221 27.33 -10.11 6.08
CA GLU A 221 26.58 -11.32 6.37
C GLU A 221 25.77 -11.15 7.65
N ASN A 222 24.46 -11.24 7.51
CA ASN A 222 23.53 -11.18 8.63
C ASN A 222 23.52 -12.56 9.29
N SER A 223 24.37 -12.77 10.31
CA SER A 223 24.50 -14.03 11.05
C SER A 223 23.27 -14.39 11.90
N ARG A 224 22.06 -14.28 11.34
CA ARG A 224 20.80 -14.62 12.02
C ARG A 224 20.25 -16.01 11.74
N SER A 225 20.98 -16.90 11.07
CA SER A 225 20.48 -18.24 10.75
C SER A 225 21.19 -19.38 11.48
N ASN A 226 21.57 -19.26 12.74
CA ASN A 226 22.03 -20.45 13.48
C ASN A 226 21.71 -20.41 14.99
N ARG A 227 20.44 -20.16 15.36
CA ARG A 227 19.95 -20.68 16.65
C ARG A 227 19.26 -22.01 16.40
N LYS A 228 20.07 -23.07 16.30
CA LYS A 228 19.62 -24.45 16.49
C LYS A 228 18.90 -24.52 17.83
N ARG A 229 17.67 -25.01 17.78
CA ARG A 229 16.93 -25.50 18.95
C ARG A 229 17.78 -26.61 19.60
N GLY A 230 18.20 -26.42 20.82
CA GLY A 230 18.57 -27.45 21.76
C GLY A 230 17.38 -27.72 22.67
#